data_534a211026afbb781022ca5bd778c308
#
_entry.id   534a211026afbb781022ca5bd778c308
#
_cell.length_a   1.000
_cell.length_b   1.000
_cell.length_c   1.000
_cell.angle_alpha   90.00
_cell.angle_beta   90.00
_cell.angle_gamma   90.00
#
_symmetry.space_group_name_H-M   'P 1'
#
loop_
_entity.id
_entity.type
_entity.pdbx_description
1 polymer ?
#
loop_
_entity_poly.entity_id
_entity_poly.type
_entity_poly.pdbx_seq_one_letter_code
_entity_poly.pdbx_strand_id
1 'polypeptide(L)'
;RGGYLAFISSTGYQDTGPDTAGYRLVKRLVDIAVETGADAISHGATGKGNDQVRFDVAIAALAPDLKVLTPAREWGMSREETIAYGERCGIPSPVSKGSPYSIDLNLLGRSIEAGPLEDPNVEPPEEIYALTVSVDAAPDQPQVVEIGFEQGNPVSIDGVRLDPVSLIR
;
A
#
# COMPACT_ATOMS: atom_id res chain seq x y z
N ARG A 1 3.95 -9.76 -30.99
CA ARG A 1 3.68 -10.63 -29.81
C ARG A 1 3.42 -9.69 -28.65
N GLY A 2 2.15 -9.37 -28.41
CA GLY A 2 1.73 -8.49 -27.33
C GLY A 2 1.95 -9.18 -25.96
N GLY A 3 2.55 -8.47 -25.02
CA GLY A 3 2.66 -8.89 -23.63
C GLY A 3 1.88 -7.94 -22.73
N TYR A 4 1.27 -8.47 -21.68
CA TYR A 4 0.65 -7.67 -20.64
C TYR A 4 1.54 -7.65 -19.41
N LEU A 5 1.79 -6.46 -18.89
CA LEU A 5 2.43 -6.31 -17.61
C LEU A 5 1.34 -6.11 -16.56
N ALA A 6 1.12 -7.11 -15.71
CA ALA A 6 0.18 -7.01 -14.60
C ALA A 6 0.90 -6.45 -13.37
N PHE A 7 0.40 -5.37 -12.84
CA PHE A 7 0.80 -4.84 -11.55
C PHE A 7 -0.33 -5.06 -10.56
N ILE A 8 -0.03 -5.70 -9.45
CA ILE A 8 -1.04 -5.99 -8.44
C ILE A 8 -0.90 -4.96 -7.32
N SER A 9 -1.91 -4.11 -7.23
CA SER A 9 -2.40 -3.52 -6.00
C SER A 9 -1.52 -2.53 -5.24
N SER A 10 -2.19 -1.51 -4.83
CA SER A 10 -1.80 -0.48 -3.87
C SER A 10 -1.46 -0.97 -2.45
N THR A 11 -1.58 -2.26 -2.13
CA THR A 11 -1.25 -2.76 -0.79
C THR A 11 0.24 -2.57 -0.48
N GLY A 12 0.51 -1.78 0.52
CA GLY A 12 1.86 -1.38 0.91
C GLY A 12 2.33 -0.06 0.30
N TYR A 13 1.47 0.57 -0.47
CA TYR A 13 1.70 1.88 -1.01
C TYR A 13 0.97 2.93 -0.18
N GLN A 14 1.64 3.44 0.82
CA GLN A 14 1.21 4.67 1.49
C GLN A 14 2.00 5.85 0.96
N ASP A 15 1.26 6.86 0.62
CA ASP A 15 1.77 8.17 0.30
C ASP A 15 2.30 8.81 1.60
N THR A 16 3.57 8.58 1.89
CA THR A 16 4.24 9.19 3.05
C THR A 16 4.69 10.63 2.78
N GLY A 17 4.22 11.21 1.69
CA GLY A 17 4.56 12.59 1.35
C GLY A 17 3.88 13.01 0.08
N PRO A 18 3.74 14.31 -0.13
CA PRO A 18 2.84 14.86 -1.12
C PRO A 18 3.07 14.43 -2.55
N ASP A 19 4.11 13.74 -2.94
CA ASP A 19 4.32 13.69 -4.37
C ASP A 19 5.00 12.49 -4.99
N THR A 20 5.60 11.58 -4.27
CA THR A 20 6.65 10.91 -5.05
C THR A 20 6.62 9.42 -5.10
N ALA A 21 6.10 8.74 -4.11
CA ALA A 21 6.23 7.29 -4.10
C ALA A 21 5.37 6.63 -5.19
N GLY A 22 4.11 7.08 -5.38
CA GLY A 22 3.23 6.57 -6.42
C GLY A 22 3.70 6.86 -7.83
N TYR A 23 4.10 8.06 -8.05
CA TYR A 23 4.63 8.43 -9.35
C TYR A 23 5.95 7.73 -9.67
N ARG A 24 6.81 7.50 -8.68
CA ARG A 24 8.03 6.70 -8.87
C ARG A 24 7.72 5.24 -9.19
N LEU A 25 6.74 4.66 -8.51
CA LEU A 25 6.28 3.31 -8.77
C LEU A 25 5.74 3.20 -10.20
N VAL A 26 4.85 4.11 -10.60
CA VAL A 26 4.29 4.14 -11.94
C VAL A 26 5.37 4.38 -12.99
N LYS A 27 6.29 5.30 -12.73
CA LYS A 27 7.42 5.52 -13.64
C LYS A 27 8.21 4.23 -13.85
N ARG A 28 8.56 3.52 -12.78
CA ARG A 28 9.29 2.24 -12.91
C ARG A 28 8.49 1.18 -13.63
N LEU A 29 7.17 1.14 -13.41
CA LEU A 29 6.27 0.23 -14.12
C LEU A 29 6.25 0.52 -15.62
N VAL A 30 6.18 1.78 -16.01
CA VAL A 30 6.25 2.23 -17.40
C VAL A 30 7.61 1.88 -18.01
N ASP A 31 8.72 2.14 -17.31
CA ASP A 31 10.06 1.79 -17.78
C ASP A 31 10.14 0.28 -18.10
N ILE A 32 9.65 -0.58 -17.20
CA ILE A 32 9.62 -2.03 -17.41
C ILE A 32 8.70 -2.41 -18.58
N ALA A 33 7.54 -1.79 -18.72
CA ALA A 33 6.64 -2.06 -19.83
C ALA A 33 7.30 -1.75 -21.18
N VAL A 34 8.00 -0.63 -21.26
CA VAL A 34 8.76 -0.25 -22.46
C VAL A 34 9.93 -1.21 -22.71
N GLU A 35 10.73 -1.50 -21.67
CA GLU A 35 11.87 -2.43 -21.76
C GLU A 35 11.46 -3.84 -22.24
N THR A 36 10.29 -4.29 -21.83
CA THR A 36 9.77 -5.63 -22.18
C THR A 36 8.92 -5.67 -23.44
N GLY A 37 8.63 -4.51 -24.04
CA GLY A 37 7.75 -4.40 -25.21
C GLY A 37 6.29 -4.78 -24.90
N ALA A 38 5.81 -4.46 -23.72
CA ALA A 38 4.42 -4.69 -23.33
C ALA A 38 3.48 -3.70 -24.05
N ASP A 39 2.31 -4.17 -24.43
CA ASP A 39 1.28 -3.34 -25.09
C ASP A 39 0.36 -2.65 -24.07
N ALA A 40 0.36 -3.13 -22.83
CA ALA A 40 -0.55 -2.64 -21.79
C ALA A 40 0.03 -2.76 -20.39
N ILE A 41 -0.43 -1.88 -19.51
CA ILE A 41 -0.25 -1.96 -18.07
C ILE A 41 -1.60 -2.26 -17.43
N SER A 42 -1.62 -3.21 -16.48
CA SER A 42 -2.83 -3.51 -15.71
C SER A 42 -2.63 -3.17 -14.24
N HIS A 43 -3.64 -2.57 -13.63
CA HIS A 43 -3.63 -2.32 -12.19
C HIS A 43 -4.99 -2.61 -11.54
N GLY A 44 -4.96 -2.86 -10.23
CA GLY A 44 -6.13 -3.21 -9.43
C GLY A 44 -6.77 -2.05 -8.66
N ALA A 45 -6.38 -0.80 -8.93
CA ALA A 45 -6.97 0.34 -8.25
C ALA A 45 -8.47 0.43 -8.58
N THR A 46 -9.27 0.61 -7.52
CA THR A 46 -10.72 0.74 -7.64
C THR A 46 -11.12 2.14 -8.09
N GLY A 47 -12.40 2.34 -8.45
CA GLY A 47 -12.93 3.65 -8.79
C GLY A 47 -13.09 4.60 -7.60
N LYS A 48 -12.74 4.16 -6.40
CA LYS A 48 -12.78 4.94 -5.16
C LYS A 48 -11.33 5.22 -4.70
N GLY A 49 -11.06 6.45 -4.34
CA GLY A 49 -9.73 6.87 -3.87
C GLY A 49 -8.83 7.47 -4.95
N ASN A 50 -7.61 7.83 -4.55
CA ASN A 50 -6.69 8.63 -5.37
C ASN A 50 -5.74 7.78 -6.25
N ASP A 51 -5.57 6.51 -5.94
CA ASP A 51 -4.57 5.66 -6.61
C ASP A 51 -4.85 5.50 -8.11
N GLN A 52 -6.12 5.32 -8.47
CA GLN A 52 -6.51 5.24 -9.88
C GLN A 52 -6.07 6.47 -10.68
N VAL A 53 -6.23 7.67 -10.10
CA VAL A 53 -5.86 8.92 -10.76
C VAL A 53 -4.35 9.00 -10.93
N ARG A 54 -3.60 8.62 -9.89
CA ARG A 54 -2.12 8.59 -9.95
C ARG A 54 -1.62 7.64 -11.03
N PHE A 55 -2.18 6.43 -11.11
CA PHE A 55 -1.82 5.46 -12.14
C PHE A 55 -2.20 5.96 -13.54
N ASP A 56 -3.46 6.30 -13.75
CA ASP A 56 -3.96 6.66 -15.09
C ASP A 56 -3.26 7.90 -15.64
N VAL A 57 -3.16 8.97 -14.84
CA VAL A 57 -2.53 10.22 -15.28
C VAL A 57 -1.03 10.05 -15.49
N ALA A 58 -0.33 9.34 -14.60
CA ALA A 58 1.10 9.16 -14.75
C ALA A 58 1.45 8.26 -15.95
N ILE A 59 0.69 7.18 -16.20
CA ILE A 59 0.89 6.33 -17.38
C ILE A 59 0.62 7.12 -18.65
N ALA A 60 -0.49 7.86 -18.71
CA ALA A 60 -0.84 8.69 -19.87
C ALA A 60 0.21 9.76 -20.17
N ALA A 61 0.83 10.33 -19.13
CA ALA A 61 1.88 11.33 -19.29
C ALA A 61 3.22 10.75 -19.73
N LEU A 62 3.57 9.56 -19.25
CA LEU A 62 4.87 8.92 -19.48
C LEU A 62 4.90 8.04 -20.74
N ALA A 63 3.78 7.42 -21.07
CA ALA A 63 3.66 6.48 -22.19
C ALA A 63 2.23 6.47 -22.73
N PRO A 64 1.81 7.51 -23.47
CA PRO A 64 0.43 7.68 -23.94
C PRO A 64 -0.05 6.57 -24.88
N ASP A 65 0.87 5.83 -25.51
CA ASP A 65 0.54 4.74 -26.41
C ASP A 65 0.28 3.40 -25.67
N LEU A 66 0.64 3.31 -24.38
CA LEU A 66 0.36 2.11 -23.59
C LEU A 66 -1.11 2.07 -23.16
N LYS A 67 -1.75 0.94 -23.35
CA LYS A 67 -3.11 0.71 -22.87
C LYS A 67 -3.10 0.52 -21.35
N VAL A 68 -4.10 1.10 -20.68
CA VAL A 68 -4.33 0.87 -19.26
C VAL A 68 -5.51 -0.07 -19.11
N LEU A 69 -5.32 -1.19 -18.43
CA LEU A 69 -6.36 -2.17 -18.11
C LEU A 69 -6.70 -2.08 -16.62
N THR A 70 -7.97 -1.90 -16.33
CA THR A 70 -8.46 -1.65 -14.97
C THR A 70 -9.56 -2.63 -14.56
N PRO A 71 -9.26 -3.93 -14.45
CA PRO A 71 -10.26 -4.97 -14.24
C PRO A 71 -11.18 -4.70 -13.04
N ALA A 72 -10.63 -4.20 -11.94
CA ALA A 72 -11.41 -3.89 -10.75
C ALA A 72 -12.50 -2.84 -10.98
N ARG A 73 -12.25 -1.87 -11.88
CA ARG A 73 -13.24 -0.86 -12.28
C ARG A 73 -14.19 -1.37 -13.36
N GLU A 74 -13.64 -2.07 -14.34
CA GLU A 74 -14.39 -2.54 -15.52
C GLU A 74 -15.41 -3.62 -15.15
N TRP A 75 -15.06 -4.49 -14.21
CA TRP A 75 -15.99 -5.52 -13.75
C TRP A 75 -17.08 -5.02 -12.80
N GLY A 76 -16.83 -3.92 -12.10
CA GLY A 76 -17.80 -3.33 -11.17
C GLY A 76 -18.23 -4.25 -10.03
N MET A 77 -17.43 -5.26 -9.69
CA MET A 77 -17.74 -6.21 -8.63
C MET A 77 -17.66 -5.57 -7.25
N SER A 78 -18.60 -5.92 -6.39
CA SER A 78 -18.50 -5.66 -4.95
C SER A 78 -17.36 -6.46 -4.33
N ARG A 79 -17.00 -6.14 -3.08
CA ARG A 79 -15.98 -6.89 -2.33
C ARG A 79 -16.34 -8.36 -2.18
N GLU A 80 -17.61 -8.65 -1.85
CA GLU A 80 -18.13 -10.01 -1.70
C GLU A 80 -18.06 -10.80 -3.00
N GLU A 81 -18.44 -10.18 -4.11
CA GLU A 81 -18.38 -10.79 -5.44
C GLU A 81 -16.95 -11.08 -5.87
N THR A 82 -16.01 -10.18 -5.55
CA THR A 82 -14.58 -10.36 -5.83
C THR A 82 -13.99 -11.53 -5.03
N ILE A 83 -14.36 -11.66 -3.74
CA ILE A 83 -13.95 -12.78 -2.89
C ILE A 83 -14.50 -14.09 -3.46
N ALA A 84 -15.79 -14.14 -3.76
CA ALA A 84 -16.43 -15.32 -4.33
C ALA A 84 -15.84 -15.71 -5.70
N TYR A 85 -15.45 -14.73 -6.51
CA TYR A 85 -14.75 -14.96 -7.76
C TYR A 85 -13.36 -15.59 -7.53
N GLY A 86 -12.60 -15.05 -6.57
CA GLY A 86 -11.29 -15.59 -6.19
C GLY A 86 -11.38 -17.03 -5.70
N GLU A 87 -12.32 -17.34 -4.79
CA GLU A 87 -12.59 -18.70 -4.30
C GLU A 87 -12.92 -19.67 -5.45
N ARG A 88 -13.81 -19.26 -6.35
CA ARG A 88 -14.21 -20.06 -7.52
C ARG A 88 -13.06 -20.34 -8.48
N CYS A 89 -12.12 -19.38 -8.60
CA CYS A 89 -10.94 -19.52 -9.45
C CYS A 89 -9.74 -20.17 -8.73
N GLY A 90 -9.87 -20.56 -7.46
CA GLY A 90 -8.78 -21.14 -6.68
C GLY A 90 -7.64 -20.15 -6.39
N ILE A 91 -7.92 -18.84 -6.37
CA ILE A 91 -6.95 -17.80 -6.09
C ILE A 91 -6.81 -17.67 -4.56
N PRO A 92 -5.62 -17.93 -3.98
CA PRO A 92 -5.42 -17.75 -2.56
C PRO A 92 -5.54 -16.26 -2.20
N SER A 93 -6.47 -15.94 -1.32
CA SER A 93 -6.67 -14.57 -0.82
C SER A 93 -6.41 -14.52 0.68
N PRO A 94 -5.57 -13.60 1.16
CA PRO A 94 -5.40 -13.37 2.59
C PRO A 94 -6.62 -12.69 3.23
N VAL A 95 -7.54 -12.18 2.41
CA VAL A 95 -8.74 -11.49 2.88
C VAL A 95 -9.83 -12.52 3.15
N SER A 96 -10.22 -12.66 4.40
CA SER A 96 -11.35 -13.47 4.83
C SER A 96 -12.57 -12.59 5.13
N LYS A 97 -13.76 -13.18 5.05
CA LYS A 97 -15.01 -12.52 5.49
C LYS A 97 -14.98 -12.08 6.97
N GLY A 98 -14.00 -12.56 7.75
CA GLY A 98 -13.84 -12.25 9.17
C GLY A 98 -12.95 -11.05 9.47
N SER A 99 -12.28 -10.44 8.49
CA SER A 99 -11.50 -9.22 8.70
C SER A 99 -12.19 -8.04 8.02
N PRO A 100 -12.89 -7.17 8.78
CA PRO A 100 -13.60 -6.04 8.20
C PRO A 100 -12.67 -4.90 7.75
N TYR A 101 -11.42 -4.93 8.19
CA TYR A 101 -10.46 -3.85 7.97
C TYR A 101 -9.73 -3.97 6.64
N SER A 102 -9.42 -2.82 6.04
CA SER A 102 -8.38 -2.67 5.01
C SER A 102 -7.09 -2.25 5.70
N ILE A 103 -6.00 -2.96 5.45
CA ILE A 103 -4.73 -2.73 6.13
C ILE A 103 -3.64 -2.53 5.08
N ASP A 104 -3.03 -1.35 5.10
CA ASP A 104 -1.84 -1.04 4.32
C ASP A 104 -0.61 -1.13 5.20
N LEU A 105 0.30 -2.02 4.81
CA LEU A 105 1.56 -2.23 5.49
C LEU A 105 2.66 -1.41 4.82
N ASN A 106 3.30 -0.58 5.62
CA ASN A 106 4.46 0.19 5.20
C ASN A 106 5.61 -0.06 6.17
N LEU A 107 6.83 0.14 5.71
CA LEU A 107 8.03 0.02 6.53
C LEU A 107 8.03 1.02 7.72
N LEU A 108 7.43 2.19 7.51
CA LEU A 108 7.36 3.28 8.48
C LEU A 108 6.05 3.34 9.26
N GLY A 109 5.12 2.41 9.03
CA GLY A 109 3.85 2.41 9.74
C GLY A 109 2.78 1.50 9.13
N ARG A 110 1.59 1.58 9.67
CA ARG A 110 0.40 0.90 9.17
C ARG A 110 -0.75 1.88 9.05
N SER A 111 -1.52 1.75 8.01
CA SER A 111 -2.83 2.37 7.90
C SER A 111 -3.89 1.29 8.03
N ILE A 112 -4.88 1.55 8.83
CA ILE A 112 -5.99 0.62 9.05
C ILE A 112 -7.27 1.42 8.84
N GLU A 113 -8.12 0.96 7.94
CA GLU A 113 -9.37 1.63 7.57
C GLU A 113 -10.47 0.63 7.28
N ALA A 114 -11.65 1.12 6.97
CA ALA A 114 -12.86 0.36 6.66
C ALA A 114 -13.51 -0.34 7.87
N GLY A 115 -14.64 -1.00 7.63
CA GLY A 115 -15.41 -1.69 8.66
C GLY A 115 -15.93 -0.74 9.75
N PRO A 116 -15.79 -1.08 11.03
CA PRO A 116 -16.26 -0.23 12.13
C PRO A 116 -15.65 1.17 12.17
N LEU A 117 -14.46 1.34 11.56
CA LEU A 117 -13.76 2.63 11.53
C LEU A 117 -14.39 3.66 10.57
N GLU A 118 -15.34 3.25 9.76
CA GLU A 118 -16.12 4.15 8.89
C GLU A 118 -17.08 5.05 9.70
N ASP A 119 -17.44 4.64 10.91
CA ASP A 119 -18.24 5.46 11.82
C ASP A 119 -17.34 6.20 12.79
N PRO A 120 -17.23 7.55 12.70
CA PRO A 120 -16.38 8.34 13.59
C PRO A 120 -16.81 8.33 15.07
N ASN A 121 -17.98 7.79 15.40
CA ASN A 121 -18.44 7.61 16.78
C ASN A 121 -17.98 6.27 17.39
N VAL A 122 -17.39 5.40 16.59
CA VAL A 122 -16.88 4.10 17.07
C VAL A 122 -15.40 4.26 17.42
N GLU A 123 -15.07 3.97 18.67
CA GLU A 123 -13.68 3.93 19.11
C GLU A 123 -12.95 2.77 18.44
N PRO A 124 -11.73 2.99 17.89
CA PRO A 124 -10.94 1.92 17.31
C PRO A 124 -10.66 0.80 18.31
N PRO A 125 -11.04 -0.45 18.02
CA PRO A 125 -10.82 -1.54 18.96
C PRO A 125 -9.32 -1.88 19.10
N GLU A 126 -8.91 -2.30 20.29
CA GLU A 126 -7.51 -2.55 20.64
C GLU A 126 -6.81 -3.56 19.72
N GLU A 127 -7.53 -4.56 19.21
CA GLU A 127 -6.95 -5.59 18.35
C GLU A 127 -6.39 -5.08 17.02
N ILE A 128 -6.73 -3.85 16.61
CA ILE A 128 -6.18 -3.30 15.37
C ILE A 128 -4.75 -2.77 15.53
N TYR A 129 -4.33 -2.47 16.76
CA TYR A 129 -3.01 -1.91 17.07
C TYR A 129 -1.94 -3.00 17.19
N ALA A 130 -1.60 -3.63 16.06
CA ALA A 130 -0.68 -4.77 16.06
C ALA A 130 0.81 -4.43 16.27
N LEU A 131 1.20 -3.14 16.18
CA LEU A 131 2.59 -2.69 16.34
C LEU A 131 2.85 -2.03 17.69
N THR A 132 1.81 -1.74 18.45
CA THR A 132 1.90 -1.07 19.75
C THR A 132 1.15 -1.88 20.80
N VAL A 133 1.45 -1.64 22.05
CA VAL A 133 0.66 -2.14 23.16
C VAL A 133 -0.42 -1.11 23.54
N SER A 134 -1.44 -1.55 24.27
CA SER A 134 -2.47 -0.64 24.78
C SER A 134 -1.86 0.39 25.76
N VAL A 135 -2.57 1.48 25.97
CA VAL A 135 -2.15 2.51 26.93
C VAL A 135 -1.99 1.92 28.32
N ASP A 136 -2.89 1.01 28.73
CA ASP A 136 -2.85 0.37 30.04
C ASP A 136 -1.66 -0.59 30.20
N ALA A 137 -1.15 -1.14 29.10
CA ALA A 137 0.00 -2.05 29.09
C ALA A 137 1.32 -1.32 28.79
N ALA A 138 1.27 -0.04 28.45
CA ALA A 138 2.47 0.74 28.19
C ALA A 138 3.25 1.01 29.49
N PRO A 139 4.58 1.16 29.45
CA PRO A 139 5.36 1.53 30.61
C PRO A 139 4.97 2.93 31.15
N ASP A 140 4.81 3.05 32.49
CA ASP A 140 4.53 4.33 33.16
C ASP A 140 5.72 5.30 33.15
N GLN A 141 6.91 4.81 32.86
CA GLN A 141 8.11 5.62 32.86
C GLN A 141 8.44 6.09 31.44
N PRO A 142 8.62 7.39 31.21
CA PRO A 142 9.05 7.90 29.91
C PRO A 142 10.47 7.44 29.60
N GLN A 143 10.70 7.09 28.34
CA GLN A 143 12.03 6.79 27.81
C GLN A 143 12.42 7.84 26.78
N VAL A 144 13.63 8.36 26.90
CA VAL A 144 14.23 9.23 25.88
C VAL A 144 15.05 8.35 24.94
N VAL A 145 14.80 8.51 23.65
CA VAL A 145 15.56 7.82 22.60
C VAL A 145 16.26 8.88 21.75
N GLU A 146 17.56 8.77 21.59
CA GLU A 146 18.36 9.64 20.73
C GLU A 146 18.54 9.01 19.35
N ILE A 147 18.06 9.69 18.31
CA ILE A 147 18.21 9.23 16.92
C ILE A 147 19.23 10.14 16.22
N GLY A 148 20.36 9.58 15.82
CA GLY A 148 21.39 10.28 15.05
C GLY A 148 21.10 10.26 13.56
N PHE A 149 21.31 11.40 12.90
CA PHE A 149 21.09 11.56 11.45
C PHE A 149 22.37 12.00 10.75
N GLU A 150 22.61 11.45 9.55
CA GLU A 150 23.62 11.92 8.60
C GLU A 150 22.94 12.22 7.26
N GLN A 151 23.05 13.45 6.78
CA GLN A 151 22.46 13.90 5.52
C GLN A 151 20.95 13.58 5.40
N GLY A 152 20.22 13.67 6.51
CA GLY A 152 18.79 13.38 6.56
C GLY A 152 18.40 11.90 6.68
N ASN A 153 19.39 10.99 6.72
CA ASN A 153 19.15 9.57 6.95
C ASN A 153 19.41 9.21 8.41
N PRO A 154 18.54 8.46 9.08
CA PRO A 154 18.82 7.96 10.41
C PRO A 154 19.95 6.92 10.34
N VAL A 155 20.92 7.02 11.23
CA VAL A 155 22.11 6.16 11.22
C VAL A 155 22.43 5.52 12.58
N SER A 156 21.83 6.01 13.67
CA SER A 156 22.09 5.46 15.00
C SER A 156 20.90 5.64 15.93
N ILE A 157 20.81 4.78 16.94
CA ILE A 157 19.92 4.91 18.10
C ILE A 157 20.78 4.86 19.35
N ASP A 158 20.60 5.84 20.25
CA ASP A 158 21.32 5.96 21.53
C ASP A 158 22.85 5.83 21.36
N GLY A 159 23.38 6.47 20.32
CA GLY A 159 24.80 6.45 19.96
C GLY A 159 25.31 5.17 19.29
N VAL A 160 24.47 4.13 19.15
CA VAL A 160 24.82 2.89 18.46
C VAL A 160 24.47 3.00 16.98
N ARG A 161 25.48 2.89 16.12
CA ARG A 161 25.29 2.91 14.67
C ARG A 161 24.69 1.58 14.20
N LEU A 162 23.62 1.67 13.42
CA LEU A 162 22.86 0.53 12.93
C LEU A 162 22.70 0.60 11.40
N ASP A 163 22.51 -0.55 10.77
CA ASP A 163 22.09 -0.61 9.38
C ASP A 163 20.62 -0.17 9.22
N PRO A 164 20.20 0.27 8.01
CA PRO A 164 18.84 0.81 7.81
C PRO A 164 17.70 -0.13 8.20
N VAL A 165 17.88 -1.44 8.04
CA VAL A 165 16.85 -2.43 8.39
C VAL A 165 16.72 -2.56 9.90
N SER A 166 17.86 -2.59 10.61
CA SER A 166 17.91 -2.66 12.08
C SER A 166 17.39 -1.38 12.75
N LEU A 167 17.54 -0.22 12.07
CA LEU A 167 17.01 1.05 12.57
C LEU A 167 15.48 1.13 12.53
N ILE A 168 14.83 0.40 11.62
CA ILE A 168 13.37 0.46 11.41
C ILE A 168 12.65 -0.67 12.17
N ARG A 169 13.33 -1.73 12.52
CA ARG A 169 12.78 -2.86 13.29
C ARG A 169 12.97 -2.70 14.78
#